data_1d923bab9ae442d4ec695aff22179d95
#
_entry.id   1d923bab9ae442d4ec695aff22179d95
#
_cell.length_a   1.000
_cell.length_b   1.000
_cell.length_c   1.000
_cell.angle_alpha   90.00
_cell.angle_beta   90.00
_cell.angle_gamma   90.00
#
_symmetry.space_group_name_H-M   'P 1'
#
loop_
_entity.id
_entity.type
_entity.pdbx_description
1 polymer ?
#
loop_
_entity_poly.entity_id
_entity_poly.type
_entity_poly.pdbx_seq_one_letter_code
_entity_poly.pdbx_strand_id
1 'polypeptide(L)'
;EEMREQMGEGIGRLAGNLGVTPEEALEVLKQNYDGYHFTWPSPDIYNPFGLLNALADGRIDSYWFGSGTPTYLVEMLRKYHVIPQEIGNRKCVAADFDAPTERMTSITPLLYQSGYITIKGYSAFSGLYKLDIPNKEVRIGLMRSLLPNYVQRPAELNTMVAEMAEMIYNGDMDGALRLMRTYLSTIPYCDNTHYEGHYQQLLYVIFTLIGNYVDVEVRTPQGRVDMVLRTPSTLYVIELKLDKSAEAAMEQIDLKDYPERFALCGLPVVKVGINFSTEKRTIEGWKIN
;
A
#
# COMPACT_ATOMS: atom_id res chain seq x y z
N GLU A 1 25.76 -7.75 2.93
CA GLU A 1 27.12 -8.16 2.55
C GLU A 1 27.05 -9.44 1.73
N GLU A 2 26.46 -10.53 2.25
CA GLU A 2 26.27 -11.82 1.59
C GLU A 2 25.59 -11.72 0.21
N MET A 3 24.54 -10.94 0.07
CA MET A 3 23.86 -10.71 -1.23
C MET A 3 24.78 -10.09 -2.29
N ARG A 4 25.66 -9.15 -1.90
CA ARG A 4 26.60 -8.52 -2.84
C ARG A 4 27.65 -9.51 -3.32
N GLU A 5 28.10 -10.39 -2.43
CA GLU A 5 29.12 -11.40 -2.75
C GLU A 5 28.57 -12.52 -3.65
N GLN A 6 27.35 -13.00 -3.38
CA GLN A 6 26.79 -14.15 -4.06
C GLN A 6 25.95 -13.78 -5.30
N MET A 7 25.35 -12.59 -5.32
CA MET A 7 24.36 -12.16 -6.32
C MET A 7 24.75 -10.88 -7.07
N GLY A 8 26.03 -10.46 -6.98
CA GLY A 8 26.50 -9.20 -7.55
C GLY A 8 26.21 -9.01 -9.05
N GLU A 9 26.33 -10.07 -9.85
CA GLU A 9 26.03 -10.04 -11.28
C GLU A 9 24.53 -9.79 -11.54
N GLY A 10 23.65 -10.47 -10.83
CA GLY A 10 22.19 -10.26 -10.92
C GLY A 10 21.77 -8.85 -10.48
N ILE A 11 22.39 -8.33 -9.41
CA ILE A 11 22.15 -6.97 -8.92
C ILE A 11 22.62 -5.93 -9.96
N GLY A 12 23.79 -6.13 -10.56
CA GLY A 12 24.31 -5.25 -11.61
C GLY A 12 23.42 -5.23 -12.85
N ARG A 13 22.91 -6.39 -13.28
CA ARG A 13 21.94 -6.48 -14.40
C ARG A 13 20.63 -5.77 -14.07
N LEU A 14 20.07 -6.00 -12.87
CA LEU A 14 18.86 -5.33 -12.43
C LEU A 14 19.05 -3.80 -12.39
N ALA A 15 20.16 -3.34 -11.83
CA ALA A 15 20.51 -1.92 -11.77
C ALA A 15 20.56 -1.29 -13.15
N GLY A 16 21.23 -1.96 -14.11
CA GLY A 16 21.29 -1.51 -15.50
C GLY A 16 19.90 -1.40 -16.17
N ASN A 17 19.04 -2.40 -15.94
CA ASN A 17 17.69 -2.40 -16.50
C ASN A 17 16.78 -1.33 -15.87
N LEU A 18 16.97 -1.04 -14.59
CA LEU A 18 16.21 0.02 -13.88
C LEU A 18 16.80 1.42 -14.11
N GLY A 19 18.01 1.55 -14.67
CA GLY A 19 18.69 2.83 -14.85
C GLY A 19 19.13 3.47 -13.53
N VAL A 20 19.47 2.65 -12.52
CA VAL A 20 19.87 3.06 -11.16
C VAL A 20 21.24 2.50 -10.78
N THR A 21 21.80 2.94 -9.68
CA THR A 21 23.02 2.35 -9.11
C THR A 21 22.76 0.97 -8.50
N PRO A 22 23.79 0.11 -8.35
CA PRO A 22 23.64 -1.18 -7.64
C PRO A 22 23.14 -1.03 -6.19
N GLU A 23 23.51 0.05 -5.51
CA GLU A 23 23.03 0.38 -4.16
C GLU A 23 21.53 0.68 -4.15
N GLU A 24 21.04 1.47 -5.09
CA GLU A 24 19.62 1.76 -5.25
C GLU A 24 18.83 0.51 -5.65
N ALA A 25 19.38 -0.35 -6.53
CA ALA A 25 18.78 -1.63 -6.88
C ALA A 25 18.63 -2.56 -5.68
N LEU A 26 19.61 -2.59 -4.77
CA LEU A 26 19.52 -3.33 -3.50
C LEU A 26 18.40 -2.79 -2.60
N GLU A 27 18.25 -1.47 -2.52
CA GLU A 27 17.16 -0.88 -1.74
C GLU A 27 15.80 -1.19 -2.35
N VAL A 28 15.67 -1.17 -3.68
CA VAL A 28 14.45 -1.59 -4.39
C VAL A 28 14.13 -3.08 -4.11
N LEU A 29 15.14 -3.97 -4.16
CA LEU A 29 14.94 -5.38 -3.81
C LEU A 29 14.50 -5.55 -2.36
N LYS A 30 15.10 -4.79 -1.44
CA LYS A 30 14.76 -4.81 -0.03
C LYS A 30 13.30 -4.40 0.19
N GLN A 31 12.88 -3.28 -0.37
CA GLN A 31 11.49 -2.78 -0.25
C GLN A 31 10.46 -3.78 -0.79
N ASN A 32 10.80 -4.48 -1.87
CA ASN A 32 9.87 -5.39 -2.54
C ASN A 32 9.82 -6.79 -1.93
N TYR A 33 10.96 -7.36 -1.48
CA TYR A 33 11.04 -8.79 -1.16
C TYR A 33 11.58 -9.11 0.23
N ASP A 34 12.10 -8.11 0.99
CA ASP A 34 12.65 -8.30 2.34
C ASP A 34 11.58 -8.07 3.43
N GLY A 35 11.97 -8.21 4.69
CA GLY A 35 11.20 -7.77 5.84
C GLY A 35 10.40 -8.86 6.54
N TYR A 36 10.62 -10.14 6.25
CA TYR A 36 10.05 -11.24 7.02
C TYR A 36 10.79 -11.46 8.33
N HIS A 37 10.04 -11.76 9.39
CA HIS A 37 10.55 -12.16 10.71
C HIS A 37 9.72 -13.33 11.25
N PHE A 38 10.40 -14.35 11.75
CA PHE A 38 9.78 -15.51 12.40
C PHE A 38 10.01 -15.50 13.92
N THR A 39 10.91 -14.65 14.39
CA THR A 39 11.18 -14.36 15.79
C THR A 39 11.46 -12.85 15.95
N TRP A 40 11.51 -12.36 17.20
CA TRP A 40 11.85 -10.97 17.47
C TRP A 40 12.71 -10.83 18.74
N PRO A 41 13.86 -10.09 18.69
CA PRO A 41 14.42 -9.45 17.50
C PRO A 41 15.13 -10.45 16.58
N SER A 42 15.09 -10.19 15.27
CA SER A 42 15.84 -10.92 14.27
C SER A 42 16.17 -10.00 13.08
N PRO A 43 17.18 -10.32 12.24
CA PRO A 43 17.35 -9.64 10.96
C PRO A 43 16.15 -9.81 10.05
N ASP A 44 15.97 -8.85 9.13
CA ASP A 44 15.03 -8.99 8.01
C ASP A 44 15.43 -10.19 7.13
N ILE A 45 14.44 -10.93 6.66
CA ILE A 45 14.63 -12.11 5.80
C ILE A 45 13.89 -11.88 4.49
N TYR A 46 14.61 -12.06 3.38
CA TYR A 46 14.04 -11.97 2.04
C TYR A 46 13.10 -13.14 1.74
N ASN A 47 12.05 -12.87 0.98
CA ASN A 47 11.35 -13.93 0.26
C ASN A 47 12.28 -14.47 -0.85
N PRO A 48 12.81 -15.70 -0.73
CA PRO A 48 13.80 -16.19 -1.69
C PRO A 48 13.20 -16.37 -3.09
N PHE A 49 11.92 -16.71 -3.20
CA PHE A 49 11.27 -16.90 -4.48
C PHE A 49 11.16 -15.57 -5.26
N GLY A 50 10.66 -14.50 -4.62
CA GLY A 50 10.58 -13.17 -5.24
C GLY A 50 11.96 -12.63 -5.59
N LEU A 51 12.91 -12.69 -4.66
CA LEU A 51 14.27 -12.21 -4.85
C LEU A 51 14.99 -12.89 -6.03
N LEU A 52 14.99 -14.24 -6.06
CA LEU A 52 15.72 -14.98 -7.09
C LEU A 52 15.12 -14.77 -8.49
N ASN A 53 13.79 -14.72 -8.60
CA ASN A 53 13.15 -14.42 -9.88
C ASN A 53 13.42 -12.98 -10.34
N ALA A 54 13.41 -12.00 -9.44
CA ALA A 54 13.72 -10.60 -9.79
C ALA A 54 15.17 -10.48 -10.32
N LEU A 55 16.13 -11.17 -9.70
CA LEU A 55 17.51 -11.20 -10.16
C LEU A 55 17.68 -12.00 -11.45
N ALA A 56 16.94 -13.09 -11.65
CA ALA A 56 16.97 -13.88 -12.88
C ALA A 56 16.41 -13.13 -14.07
N ASP A 57 15.25 -12.47 -13.90
CA ASP A 57 14.57 -11.73 -14.95
C ASP A 57 15.14 -10.31 -15.17
N GLY A 58 15.91 -9.80 -14.19
CA GLY A 58 16.42 -8.43 -14.23
C GLY A 58 15.33 -7.36 -14.14
N ARG A 59 14.23 -7.62 -13.44
CA ARG A 59 13.11 -6.71 -13.25
C ARG A 59 12.43 -6.92 -11.91
N ILE A 60 11.70 -5.92 -11.45
CA ILE A 60 10.83 -6.01 -10.27
C ILE A 60 9.42 -6.38 -10.74
N ASP A 61 8.86 -7.44 -10.15
CA ASP A 61 7.50 -7.90 -10.45
C ASP A 61 6.89 -8.59 -9.23
N SER A 62 5.60 -8.93 -9.31
CA SER A 62 4.86 -9.63 -8.26
C SER A 62 4.99 -11.15 -8.47
N TYR A 63 6.13 -11.71 -8.14
CA TYR A 63 6.44 -13.12 -8.38
C TYR A 63 5.68 -14.07 -7.45
N TRP A 64 5.71 -13.79 -6.16
CA TRP A 64 5.05 -14.65 -5.17
C TRP A 64 3.54 -14.61 -5.30
N PHE A 65 2.96 -13.42 -5.42
CA PHE A 65 1.53 -13.26 -5.68
C PHE A 65 1.12 -13.76 -7.07
N GLY A 66 1.97 -13.61 -8.08
CA GLY A 66 1.73 -14.10 -9.45
C GLY A 66 1.69 -15.63 -9.55
N SER A 67 2.27 -16.36 -8.60
CA SER A 67 2.26 -17.82 -8.57
C SER A 67 0.91 -18.44 -8.18
N GLY A 68 -0.01 -17.68 -7.63
CA GLY A 68 -1.35 -18.14 -7.27
C GLY A 68 -2.26 -17.05 -6.72
N THR A 69 -3.48 -16.95 -7.25
CA THR A 69 -4.47 -16.00 -6.71
C THR A 69 -4.97 -16.51 -5.36
N PRO A 70 -4.90 -15.74 -4.28
CA PRO A 70 -5.32 -16.16 -2.95
C PRO A 70 -6.86 -16.14 -2.80
N THR A 71 -7.59 -16.86 -3.66
CA THR A 71 -9.08 -16.88 -3.66
C THR A 71 -9.62 -17.22 -2.28
N TYR A 72 -9.06 -18.26 -1.66
CA TYR A 72 -9.44 -18.67 -0.31
C TYR A 72 -9.21 -17.54 0.72
N LEU A 73 -8.07 -16.84 0.63
CA LEU A 73 -7.82 -15.70 1.52
C LEU A 73 -8.86 -14.59 1.34
N VAL A 74 -9.18 -14.23 0.09
CA VAL A 74 -10.17 -13.18 -0.20
C VAL A 74 -11.55 -13.55 0.36
N GLU A 75 -11.96 -14.81 0.21
CA GLU A 75 -13.19 -15.34 0.82
C GLU A 75 -13.16 -15.26 2.34
N MET A 76 -12.04 -15.60 2.96
CA MET A 76 -11.88 -15.54 4.41
C MET A 76 -11.84 -14.09 4.93
N LEU A 77 -11.21 -13.15 4.21
CA LEU A 77 -11.27 -11.72 4.54
C LEU A 77 -12.72 -11.21 4.54
N ARG A 78 -13.53 -11.62 3.57
CA ARG A 78 -14.97 -11.31 3.55
C ARG A 78 -15.72 -11.94 4.73
N LYS A 79 -15.50 -13.22 4.99
CA LYS A 79 -16.15 -13.96 6.08
C LYS A 79 -15.88 -13.35 7.46
N TYR A 80 -14.67 -12.87 7.68
CA TYR A 80 -14.26 -12.22 8.93
C TYR A 80 -14.45 -10.70 8.92
N HIS A 81 -15.07 -10.13 7.86
CA HIS A 81 -15.35 -8.70 7.71
C HIS A 81 -14.12 -7.80 7.88
N VAL A 82 -12.95 -8.29 7.44
CA VAL A 82 -11.68 -7.56 7.53
C VAL A 82 -11.59 -6.52 6.43
N ILE A 83 -11.39 -5.28 6.80
CA ILE A 83 -11.15 -4.19 5.87
C ILE A 83 -9.67 -4.09 5.49
N PRO A 84 -9.32 -3.59 4.29
CA PRO A 84 -7.92 -3.54 3.81
C PRO A 84 -6.95 -2.85 4.79
N GLN A 85 -7.41 -1.80 5.46
CA GLN A 85 -6.62 -1.03 6.43
C GLN A 85 -6.24 -1.83 7.68
N GLU A 86 -7.01 -2.88 8.01
CA GLU A 86 -6.84 -3.69 9.23
C GLU A 86 -5.98 -4.94 8.99
N ILE A 87 -5.55 -5.19 7.75
CA ILE A 87 -4.75 -6.38 7.44
C ILE A 87 -3.39 -6.29 8.12
N GLY A 88 -2.75 -5.12 8.06
CA GLY A 88 -1.51 -4.85 8.78
C GLY A 88 -1.73 -4.19 10.15
N ASN A 89 -0.62 -3.81 10.80
CA ASN A 89 -0.57 -3.07 12.07
C ASN A 89 -1.39 -3.70 13.22
N ARG A 90 -1.39 -5.03 13.31
CA ARG A 90 -2.10 -5.79 14.35
C ARG A 90 -1.25 -5.92 15.60
N LYS A 91 -1.90 -5.89 16.77
CA LYS A 91 -1.28 -6.23 18.05
C LYS A 91 -2.00 -7.43 18.63
N CYS A 92 -1.26 -8.47 19.01
CA CYS A 92 -1.82 -9.73 19.51
C CYS A 92 -0.80 -10.49 20.37
N VAL A 93 -1.26 -11.48 21.11
CA VAL A 93 -0.40 -12.45 21.80
C VAL A 93 -0.05 -13.61 20.87
N ALA A 94 0.98 -14.40 21.20
CA ALA A 94 1.41 -15.53 20.36
C ALA A 94 0.27 -16.50 20.02
N ALA A 95 -0.59 -16.81 20.98
CA ALA A 95 -1.72 -17.71 20.79
C ALA A 95 -2.72 -17.24 19.71
N ASP A 96 -2.76 -15.95 19.39
CA ASP A 96 -3.69 -15.39 18.40
C ASP A 96 -3.26 -15.65 16.95
N PHE A 97 -1.97 -15.85 16.69
CA PHE A 97 -1.44 -16.05 15.32
C PHE A 97 -0.78 -17.41 15.10
N ASP A 98 -0.43 -18.11 16.19
CA ASP A 98 0.13 -19.48 16.13
C ASP A 98 -0.96 -20.57 16.31
N ALA A 99 -2.22 -20.19 16.33
CA ALA A 99 -3.34 -21.11 16.43
C ALA A 99 -3.51 -21.95 15.13
N PRO A 100 -3.94 -23.23 15.24
CA PRO A 100 -4.31 -24.02 14.06
C PRO A 100 -5.43 -23.33 13.27
N THR A 101 -5.28 -23.30 11.92
CA THR A 101 -6.23 -22.62 11.04
C THR A 101 -7.62 -23.28 11.02
N GLU A 102 -7.73 -24.55 11.42
CA GLU A 102 -9.02 -25.27 11.53
C GLU A 102 -9.88 -24.77 12.70
N ARG A 103 -9.26 -24.12 13.69
CA ARG A 103 -9.93 -23.63 14.93
C ARG A 103 -9.81 -22.13 15.10
N MET A 104 -9.44 -21.40 14.04
CA MET A 104 -9.25 -19.96 14.14
C MET A 104 -10.55 -19.22 14.47
N THR A 105 -10.49 -18.31 15.43
CA THR A 105 -11.57 -17.38 15.79
C THR A 105 -11.42 -16.03 15.10
N SER A 106 -10.27 -15.78 14.51
CA SER A 106 -9.94 -14.60 13.70
C SER A 106 -9.12 -15.02 12.48
N ILE A 107 -8.96 -14.13 11.51
CA ILE A 107 -8.17 -14.40 10.30
C ILE A 107 -6.64 -14.32 10.54
N THR A 108 -6.21 -13.85 11.70
CA THR A 108 -4.78 -13.58 11.99
C THR A 108 -3.89 -14.81 11.82
N PRO A 109 -4.25 -16.04 12.30
CA PRO A 109 -3.45 -17.23 12.05
C PRO A 109 -3.25 -17.52 10.56
N LEU A 110 -4.30 -17.41 9.75
CA LEU A 110 -4.23 -17.62 8.30
C LEU A 110 -3.27 -16.61 7.64
N LEU A 111 -3.42 -15.32 7.96
CA LEU A 111 -2.57 -14.27 7.40
C LEU A 111 -1.10 -14.47 7.75
N TYR A 112 -0.80 -14.86 9.00
CA TYR A 112 0.56 -15.06 9.47
C TYR A 112 1.20 -16.33 8.89
N GLN A 113 0.53 -17.47 8.99
CA GLN A 113 1.05 -18.77 8.53
C GLN A 113 1.18 -18.84 7.00
N SER A 114 0.36 -18.07 6.27
CA SER A 114 0.48 -17.93 4.82
C SER A 114 1.42 -16.82 4.36
N GLY A 115 2.11 -16.11 5.26
CA GLY A 115 3.11 -15.10 4.92
C GLY A 115 2.57 -13.74 4.45
N TYR A 116 1.27 -13.45 4.63
CA TYR A 116 0.71 -12.13 4.31
C TYR A 116 1.02 -11.06 5.35
N ILE A 117 1.22 -11.49 6.60
CA ILE A 117 1.74 -10.66 7.68
C ILE A 117 2.89 -11.35 8.39
N THR A 118 3.73 -10.58 9.04
CA THR A 118 4.92 -11.07 9.75
C THR A 118 5.12 -10.29 11.05
N ILE A 119 6.00 -10.74 11.92
CA ILE A 119 6.36 -10.06 13.16
C ILE A 119 7.15 -8.80 12.81
N LYS A 120 6.74 -7.63 13.32
CA LYS A 120 7.44 -6.34 13.17
C LYS A 120 7.78 -5.70 14.53
N GLY A 121 7.54 -6.41 15.61
CA GLY A 121 7.90 -5.95 16.94
C GLY A 121 7.36 -6.86 18.04
N TYR A 122 7.96 -6.73 19.23
CA TYR A 122 7.53 -7.41 20.45
C TYR A 122 7.77 -6.52 21.66
N SER A 123 6.81 -6.48 22.56
CA SER A 123 6.90 -5.79 23.83
C SER A 123 7.06 -6.81 24.95
N ALA A 124 8.24 -6.90 25.55
CA ALA A 124 8.50 -7.78 26.69
C ALA A 124 7.65 -7.43 27.92
N PHE A 125 7.24 -6.17 28.04
CA PHE A 125 6.40 -5.71 29.14
C PHE A 125 4.96 -6.26 29.05
N SER A 126 4.35 -6.23 27.86
CA SER A 126 2.95 -6.64 27.66
C SER A 126 2.80 -8.03 27.05
N GLY A 127 3.88 -8.66 26.58
CA GLY A 127 3.83 -9.91 25.82
C GLY A 127 3.21 -9.76 24.42
N LEU A 128 2.99 -8.53 23.94
CA LEU A 128 2.32 -8.27 22.69
C LEU A 128 3.31 -8.24 21.51
N TYR A 129 2.97 -8.96 20.47
CA TYR A 129 3.58 -8.85 19.16
C TYR A 129 2.90 -7.78 18.32
N LYS A 130 3.69 -7.06 17.54
CA LYS A 130 3.20 -6.22 16.46
C LYS A 130 3.36 -7.00 15.15
N LEU A 131 2.27 -7.23 14.44
CA LEU A 131 2.27 -7.87 13.13
C LEU A 131 1.93 -6.84 12.06
N ASP A 132 2.61 -6.92 10.90
CA ASP A 132 2.35 -6.07 9.75
C ASP A 132 2.68 -6.80 8.44
N ILE A 133 2.27 -6.22 7.32
CA ILE A 133 2.60 -6.72 5.98
C ILE A 133 4.12 -6.63 5.79
N PRO A 134 4.79 -7.72 5.32
CA PRO A 134 6.26 -7.78 5.27
C PRO A 134 6.88 -6.74 4.36
N ASN A 135 6.36 -6.57 3.15
CA ASN A 135 6.99 -5.79 2.09
C ASN A 135 5.98 -5.26 1.06
N LYS A 136 6.50 -4.56 0.06
CA LYS A 136 5.74 -3.90 -0.99
C LYS A 136 5.04 -4.90 -1.93
N GLU A 137 5.70 -5.99 -2.31
CA GLU A 137 5.11 -7.03 -3.16
C GLU A 137 3.82 -7.58 -2.55
N VAL A 138 3.89 -8.01 -1.29
CA VAL A 138 2.73 -8.56 -0.57
C VAL A 138 1.62 -7.52 -0.43
N ARG A 139 1.98 -6.27 -0.10
CA ARG A 139 1.00 -5.17 0.03
C ARG A 139 0.25 -4.90 -1.27
N ILE A 140 0.97 -4.73 -2.37
CA ILE A 140 0.39 -4.44 -3.68
C ILE A 140 -0.42 -5.62 -4.20
N GLY A 141 0.12 -6.85 -4.10
CA GLY A 141 -0.57 -8.06 -4.53
C GLY A 141 -1.88 -8.28 -3.78
N LEU A 142 -1.86 -8.06 -2.46
CA LEU A 142 -3.05 -8.18 -1.61
C LEU A 142 -4.12 -7.14 -2.00
N MET A 143 -3.74 -5.87 -2.22
CA MET A 143 -4.68 -4.85 -2.66
C MET A 143 -5.28 -5.16 -4.03
N ARG A 144 -4.47 -5.63 -4.99
CA ARG A 144 -4.97 -6.10 -6.29
C ARG A 144 -5.98 -7.24 -6.17
N SER A 145 -5.73 -8.19 -5.26
CA SER A 145 -6.64 -9.32 -5.01
C SER A 145 -7.98 -8.90 -4.42
N LEU A 146 -8.03 -7.76 -3.75
CA LEU A 146 -9.26 -7.20 -3.16
C LEU A 146 -10.08 -6.36 -4.15
N LEU A 147 -9.52 -5.91 -5.27
CA LEU A 147 -10.20 -5.05 -6.24
C LEU A 147 -11.57 -5.57 -6.70
N PRO A 148 -11.75 -6.89 -7.01
CA PRO A 148 -13.05 -7.41 -7.42
C PRO A 148 -14.16 -7.24 -6.38
N ASN A 149 -13.81 -6.93 -5.13
CA ASN A 149 -14.78 -6.66 -4.06
C ASN A 149 -15.35 -5.23 -4.14
N TYR A 150 -14.64 -4.32 -4.81
CA TYR A 150 -14.97 -2.89 -4.85
C TYR A 150 -15.43 -2.44 -6.22
N VAL A 151 -14.93 -3.07 -7.30
CA VAL A 151 -15.21 -2.65 -8.68
C VAL A 151 -15.52 -3.85 -9.56
N GLN A 152 -16.43 -3.67 -10.53
CA GLN A 152 -16.81 -4.73 -11.48
C GLN A 152 -15.74 -4.98 -12.55
N ARG A 153 -14.90 -3.98 -12.83
CA ARG A 153 -13.88 -4.00 -13.88
C ARG A 153 -12.48 -3.71 -13.31
N PRO A 154 -11.87 -4.68 -12.59
CA PRO A 154 -10.57 -4.46 -11.95
C PRO A 154 -9.43 -4.09 -12.91
N ALA A 155 -9.47 -4.58 -14.16
CA ALA A 155 -8.47 -4.26 -15.18
C ALA A 155 -8.47 -2.76 -15.55
N GLU A 156 -9.65 -2.16 -15.70
CA GLU A 156 -9.78 -0.73 -15.99
C GLU A 156 -9.25 0.11 -14.82
N LEU A 157 -9.49 -0.31 -13.58
CA LEU A 157 -8.94 0.37 -12.40
C LEU A 157 -7.41 0.29 -12.37
N ASN A 158 -6.81 -0.87 -12.67
CA ASN A 158 -5.36 -1.01 -12.72
C ASN A 158 -4.73 -0.08 -13.77
N THR A 159 -5.36 0.04 -14.95
CA THR A 159 -4.93 0.96 -16.00
C THR A 159 -5.02 2.42 -15.52
N MET A 160 -6.15 2.82 -14.95
CA MET A 160 -6.35 4.16 -14.40
C MET A 160 -5.30 4.50 -13.32
N VAL A 161 -5.00 3.56 -12.40
CA VAL A 161 -3.98 3.74 -11.37
C VAL A 161 -2.58 3.95 -11.98
N ALA A 162 -2.24 3.21 -13.04
CA ALA A 162 -0.96 3.39 -13.74
C ALA A 162 -0.86 4.76 -14.42
N GLU A 163 -1.91 5.18 -15.13
CA GLU A 163 -1.99 6.49 -15.76
C GLU A 163 -1.93 7.64 -14.73
N MET A 164 -2.64 7.50 -13.60
CA MET A 164 -2.53 8.45 -12.50
C MET A 164 -1.10 8.57 -11.98
N ALA A 165 -0.44 7.43 -11.75
CA ALA A 165 0.94 7.42 -11.25
C ALA A 165 1.90 8.09 -12.22
N GLU A 166 1.74 7.89 -13.54
CA GLU A 166 2.52 8.57 -14.56
C GLU A 166 2.30 10.09 -14.56
N MET A 167 1.04 10.53 -14.46
CA MET A 167 0.71 11.96 -14.33
C MET A 167 1.35 12.57 -13.09
N ILE A 168 1.24 11.91 -11.92
CA ILE A 168 1.84 12.37 -10.66
C ILE A 168 3.38 12.43 -10.77
N TYR A 169 3.99 11.41 -11.37
CA TYR A 169 5.43 11.36 -11.59
C TYR A 169 5.92 12.55 -12.44
N ASN A 170 5.14 12.96 -13.43
CA ASN A 170 5.41 14.09 -14.32
C ASN A 170 4.95 15.44 -13.73
N GLY A 171 4.44 15.49 -12.51
CA GLY A 171 4.01 16.72 -11.83
C GLY A 171 2.58 17.17 -12.13
N ASP A 172 1.80 16.41 -12.88
CA ASP A 172 0.40 16.69 -13.20
C ASP A 172 -0.56 16.06 -12.18
N MET A 173 -0.54 16.57 -10.95
CA MET A 173 -1.46 16.14 -9.89
C MET A 173 -2.93 16.51 -10.22
N ASP A 174 -3.16 17.64 -10.87
CA ASP A 174 -4.52 18.07 -11.25
C ASP A 174 -5.13 17.11 -12.28
N GLY A 175 -4.37 16.73 -13.32
CA GLY A 175 -4.78 15.72 -14.30
C GLY A 175 -5.06 14.37 -13.66
N ALA A 176 -4.22 13.91 -12.75
CA ALA A 176 -4.41 12.65 -12.02
C ALA A 176 -5.73 12.65 -11.21
N LEU A 177 -6.04 13.75 -10.52
CA LEU A 177 -7.29 13.87 -9.75
C LEU A 177 -8.53 13.97 -10.65
N ARG A 178 -8.43 14.61 -11.82
CA ARG A 178 -9.49 14.62 -12.83
C ARG A 178 -9.76 13.23 -13.39
N LEU A 179 -8.71 12.47 -13.70
CA LEU A 179 -8.81 11.10 -14.17
C LEU A 179 -9.51 10.23 -13.13
N MET A 180 -9.07 10.28 -11.88
CA MET A 180 -9.71 9.56 -10.77
C MET A 180 -11.18 9.93 -10.61
N ARG A 181 -11.54 11.23 -10.64
CA ARG A 181 -12.92 11.70 -10.55
C ARG A 181 -13.78 11.16 -11.69
N THR A 182 -13.25 11.17 -12.92
CA THR A 182 -13.93 10.61 -14.09
C THR A 182 -14.18 9.12 -13.92
N TYR A 183 -13.16 8.38 -13.51
CA TYR A 183 -13.28 6.93 -13.28
C TYR A 183 -14.33 6.61 -12.21
N LEU A 184 -14.29 7.29 -11.07
CA LEU A 184 -15.26 7.08 -9.97
C LEU A 184 -16.71 7.30 -10.41
N SER A 185 -16.94 8.21 -11.36
CA SER A 185 -18.28 8.46 -11.92
C SER A 185 -18.78 7.33 -12.82
N THR A 186 -17.90 6.44 -13.30
CA THR A 186 -18.25 5.28 -14.13
C THR A 186 -18.55 4.02 -13.33
N ILE A 187 -18.25 4.00 -12.02
CA ILE A 187 -18.53 2.84 -11.17
C ILE A 187 -20.05 2.69 -10.99
N PRO A 188 -20.64 1.57 -11.46
CA PRO A 188 -22.08 1.37 -11.34
C PRO A 188 -22.54 1.35 -9.88
N TYR A 189 -23.78 1.75 -9.67
CA TYR A 189 -24.46 1.59 -8.39
C TYR A 189 -24.53 0.11 -8.01
N CYS A 190 -23.80 -0.29 -6.96
CA CYS A 190 -23.98 -1.60 -6.36
C CYS A 190 -24.85 -1.44 -5.12
N ASP A 191 -26.06 -2.02 -5.12
CA ASP A 191 -26.99 -1.98 -3.97
C ASP A 191 -26.43 -2.63 -2.70
N ASN A 192 -25.29 -3.31 -2.79
CA ASN A 192 -24.57 -3.92 -1.67
C ASN A 192 -23.70 -2.94 -0.86
N THR A 193 -23.85 -1.64 -1.07
CA THR A 193 -23.10 -0.58 -0.34
C THR A 193 -23.67 -0.30 1.05
N HIS A 194 -24.13 -1.31 1.78
CA HIS A 194 -24.49 -1.18 3.20
C HIS A 194 -23.29 -0.98 4.13
N TYR A 195 -22.08 -0.85 3.58
CA TYR A 195 -20.88 -0.57 4.36
C TYR A 195 -20.61 0.92 4.39
N GLU A 196 -20.93 1.54 5.51
CA GLU A 196 -20.32 2.78 5.94
C GLU A 196 -18.79 2.61 5.79
N GLY A 197 -18.14 3.40 4.92
CA GLY A 197 -16.70 3.25 4.65
C GLY A 197 -16.30 2.52 3.35
N HIS A 198 -17.23 2.02 2.53
CA HIS A 198 -16.88 1.37 1.24
C HIS A 198 -15.95 2.25 0.38
N TYR A 199 -16.29 3.52 0.22
CA TYR A 199 -15.46 4.46 -0.54
C TYR A 199 -14.11 4.75 0.12
N GLN A 200 -14.06 4.80 1.46
CA GLN A 200 -12.80 4.94 2.18
C GLN A 200 -11.89 3.75 1.94
N GLN A 201 -12.45 2.54 1.91
CA GLN A 201 -11.70 1.32 1.61
C GLN A 201 -11.22 1.31 0.15
N LEU A 202 -12.09 1.65 -0.81
CA LEU A 202 -11.73 1.75 -2.23
C LEU A 202 -10.62 2.79 -2.45
N LEU A 203 -10.73 3.96 -1.85
CA LEU A 203 -9.72 5.01 -1.94
C LEU A 203 -8.39 4.55 -1.33
N TYR A 204 -8.43 3.86 -0.19
CA TYR A 204 -7.23 3.27 0.41
C TYR A 204 -6.57 2.27 -0.55
N VAL A 205 -7.35 1.40 -1.20
CA VAL A 205 -6.84 0.44 -2.17
C VAL A 205 -6.22 1.16 -3.37
N ILE A 206 -6.90 2.14 -3.97
CA ILE A 206 -6.39 2.93 -5.10
C ILE A 206 -5.06 3.60 -4.74
N PHE A 207 -5.01 4.32 -3.62
CA PHE A 207 -3.81 5.04 -3.21
C PHE A 207 -2.67 4.09 -2.83
N THR A 208 -2.97 2.94 -2.24
CA THR A 208 -1.95 1.91 -1.98
C THR A 208 -1.38 1.35 -3.29
N LEU A 209 -2.23 1.15 -4.31
CA LEU A 209 -1.79 0.65 -5.62
C LEU A 209 -0.92 1.65 -6.39
N ILE A 210 -1.10 2.96 -6.21
CA ILE A 210 -0.18 3.98 -6.73
C ILE A 210 1.25 3.72 -6.20
N GLY A 211 1.38 3.17 -5.00
CA GLY A 211 2.65 2.75 -4.42
C GLY A 211 3.43 1.72 -5.23
N ASN A 212 2.83 1.09 -6.24
CA ASN A 212 3.57 0.24 -7.17
C ASN A 212 4.54 1.04 -8.08
N TYR A 213 4.23 2.30 -8.33
CA TYR A 213 4.91 3.17 -9.29
C TYR A 213 5.73 4.27 -8.63
N VAL A 214 5.26 4.81 -7.51
CA VAL A 214 5.92 5.87 -6.74
C VAL A 214 6.00 5.47 -5.27
N ASP A 215 6.86 6.15 -4.50
CA ASP A 215 6.93 5.89 -3.06
C ASP A 215 5.71 6.51 -2.35
N VAL A 216 4.95 5.67 -1.65
CA VAL A 216 3.68 6.05 -1.04
C VAL A 216 3.58 5.53 0.39
N GLU A 217 3.22 6.42 1.32
CA GLU A 217 2.78 6.07 2.66
C GLU A 217 1.30 6.48 2.83
N VAL A 218 0.40 5.51 3.02
CA VAL A 218 -1.04 5.76 3.23
C VAL A 218 -1.41 5.46 4.67
N ARG A 219 -2.10 6.40 5.31
CA ARG A 219 -2.67 6.27 6.67
C ARG A 219 -4.16 6.56 6.64
N THR A 220 -4.94 5.78 7.39
CA THR A 220 -6.40 5.93 7.42
C THR A 220 -6.95 6.03 8.85
N PRO A 221 -6.77 7.15 9.53
CA PRO A 221 -7.56 7.43 10.73
C PRO A 221 -9.04 7.60 10.37
N GLN A 222 -9.94 7.45 11.35
CA GLN A 222 -11.39 7.51 11.12
C GLN A 222 -11.81 8.74 10.28
N GLY A 223 -12.55 8.49 9.21
CA GLY A 223 -13.16 9.52 8.35
C GLY A 223 -12.21 10.31 7.45
N ARG A 224 -10.97 9.85 7.25
CA ARG A 224 -9.96 10.51 6.41
C ARG A 224 -8.94 9.53 5.84
N VAL A 225 -8.26 9.95 4.79
CA VAL A 225 -7.09 9.26 4.23
C VAL A 225 -5.96 10.27 4.14
N ASP A 226 -4.88 10.02 4.87
CA ASP A 226 -3.67 10.83 4.83
C ASP A 226 -2.63 10.09 3.98
N MET A 227 -1.94 10.78 3.09
CA MET A 227 -0.99 10.16 2.19
C MET A 227 0.20 11.07 1.94
N VAL A 228 1.38 10.48 1.90
CA VAL A 228 2.60 11.12 1.44
C VAL A 228 3.07 10.38 0.19
N LEU A 229 3.22 11.11 -0.92
CA LEU A 229 3.74 10.61 -2.18
C LEU A 229 5.08 11.27 -2.47
N ARG A 230 6.09 10.48 -2.79
CA ARG A 230 7.40 10.98 -3.19
C ARG A 230 7.68 10.60 -4.64
N THR A 231 7.97 11.62 -5.45
CA THR A 231 8.53 11.49 -6.80
C THR A 231 9.98 11.96 -6.79
N PRO A 232 10.75 11.77 -7.86
CA PRO A 232 12.11 12.31 -7.94
C PRO A 232 12.20 13.82 -7.79
N SER A 233 11.15 14.56 -8.12
CA SER A 233 11.15 16.03 -8.16
C SER A 233 10.28 16.69 -7.07
N THR A 234 9.36 15.95 -6.43
CA THR A 234 8.33 16.56 -5.58
C THR A 234 7.87 15.61 -4.48
N LEU A 235 7.62 16.16 -3.30
CA LEU A 235 6.93 15.48 -2.21
C LEU A 235 5.50 16.02 -2.10
N TYR A 236 4.51 15.17 -2.34
CA TYR A 236 3.10 15.52 -2.15
C TYR A 236 2.62 15.08 -0.78
N VAL A 237 2.00 16.01 -0.05
CA VAL A 237 1.28 15.74 1.20
C VAL A 237 -0.20 15.88 0.92
N ILE A 238 -0.92 14.78 0.99
CA ILE A 238 -2.31 14.68 0.56
C ILE A 238 -3.19 14.34 1.75
N GLU A 239 -4.22 15.13 1.98
CA GLU A 239 -5.28 14.87 2.95
C GLU A 239 -6.61 14.75 2.20
N LEU A 240 -7.33 13.65 2.40
CA LEU A 240 -8.65 13.44 1.85
C LEU A 240 -9.69 13.43 2.96
N LYS A 241 -10.72 14.23 2.81
CA LYS A 241 -11.89 14.29 3.69
C LYS A 241 -13.11 13.70 2.99
N LEU A 242 -13.95 13.03 3.77
CA LEU A 242 -15.26 12.57 3.34
C LEU A 242 -16.31 13.56 3.81
N ASP A 243 -17.18 14.01 2.88
CA ASP A 243 -18.35 14.89 3.13
C ASP A 243 -18.01 16.17 3.90
N LYS A 244 -16.86 16.80 3.55
CA LYS A 244 -16.43 18.08 4.13
C LYS A 244 -16.08 19.07 3.03
N SER A 245 -14.85 19.61 3.03
CA SER A 245 -14.35 20.48 1.96
C SER A 245 -12.85 20.27 1.72
N ALA A 246 -12.37 20.72 0.55
CA ALA A 246 -10.95 20.73 0.23
C ALA A 246 -10.18 21.70 1.13
N GLU A 247 -10.81 22.81 1.55
CA GLU A 247 -10.28 23.78 2.52
C GLU A 247 -10.00 23.10 3.86
N ALA A 248 -10.96 22.35 4.40
CA ALA A 248 -10.81 21.63 5.66
C ALA A 248 -9.70 20.56 5.58
N ALA A 249 -9.46 19.99 4.40
CA ALA A 249 -8.33 19.11 4.17
C ALA A 249 -6.99 19.88 4.21
N MET A 250 -6.91 21.03 3.55
CA MET A 250 -5.73 21.90 3.55
C MET A 250 -5.39 22.40 4.96
N GLU A 251 -6.37 22.87 5.72
CA GLU A 251 -6.19 23.29 7.12
C GLU A 251 -5.64 22.15 7.99
N GLN A 252 -6.07 20.93 7.76
CA GLN A 252 -5.56 19.76 8.49
C GLN A 252 -4.10 19.46 8.15
N ILE A 253 -3.66 19.66 6.90
CA ILE A 253 -2.25 19.53 6.51
C ILE A 253 -1.41 20.58 7.25
N ASP A 254 -1.90 21.81 7.33
CA ASP A 254 -1.19 22.90 8.01
C ASP A 254 -1.10 22.67 9.52
N LEU A 255 -2.17 22.20 10.16
CA LEU A 255 -2.20 21.88 11.60
C LEU A 255 -1.26 20.74 12.01
N LYS A 256 -0.92 19.85 11.09
CA LYS A 256 -0.04 18.71 11.36
C LYS A 256 1.44 19.00 11.15
N ASP A 257 1.79 20.22 10.71
CA ASP A 257 3.16 20.64 10.40
C ASP A 257 3.93 19.69 9.48
N TYR A 258 3.22 19.04 8.54
CA TYR A 258 3.84 18.14 7.59
C TYR A 258 4.97 18.77 6.78
N PRO A 259 4.87 20.03 6.29
CA PRO A 259 5.96 20.66 5.54
C PRO A 259 7.26 20.76 6.33
N GLU A 260 7.20 21.08 7.63
CA GLU A 260 8.39 21.17 8.48
C GLU A 260 9.03 19.80 8.72
N ARG A 261 8.21 18.76 8.89
CA ARG A 261 8.69 17.37 9.08
C ARG A 261 9.45 16.83 7.87
N PHE A 262 9.15 17.34 6.67
CA PHE A 262 9.78 16.92 5.42
C PHE A 262 10.74 17.96 4.85
N ALA A 263 10.97 19.08 5.52
CA ALA A 263 11.91 20.13 5.07
C ALA A 263 13.32 19.60 4.79
N LEU A 264 13.74 18.55 5.49
CA LEU A 264 15.06 17.93 5.32
C LEU A 264 15.16 16.97 4.13
N CYS A 265 14.06 16.67 3.42
CA CYS A 265 14.11 15.73 2.29
C CYS A 265 14.68 16.35 1.00
N GLY A 266 14.89 17.68 0.96
CA GLY A 266 15.47 18.40 -0.17
C GLY A 266 14.56 18.52 -1.40
N LEU A 267 13.29 18.08 -1.31
CA LEU A 267 12.30 18.18 -2.38
C LEU A 267 11.29 19.30 -2.08
N PRO A 268 10.77 19.99 -3.10
CA PRO A 268 9.63 20.87 -2.93
C PRO A 268 8.42 20.08 -2.41
N VAL A 269 7.75 20.65 -1.41
CA VAL A 269 6.57 20.05 -0.79
C VAL A 269 5.32 20.70 -1.38
N VAL A 270 4.45 19.88 -1.97
CA VAL A 270 3.15 20.30 -2.53
C VAL A 270 2.03 19.72 -1.66
N LYS A 271 1.14 20.59 -1.18
CA LYS A 271 -0.03 20.23 -0.37
C LYS A 271 -1.22 19.98 -1.27
N VAL A 272 -1.97 18.90 -1.01
CA VAL A 272 -3.16 18.53 -1.79
C VAL A 272 -4.31 18.20 -0.84
N GLY A 273 -5.29 19.07 -0.76
CA GLY A 273 -6.53 18.85 -0.02
C GLY A 273 -7.64 18.33 -0.94
N ILE A 274 -8.23 17.19 -0.62
CA ILE A 274 -9.27 16.56 -1.43
C ILE A 274 -10.55 16.41 -0.62
N ASN A 275 -11.70 16.77 -1.21
CA ASN A 275 -13.03 16.45 -0.69
C ASN A 275 -13.69 15.37 -1.54
N PHE A 276 -14.07 14.26 -0.92
CA PHE A 276 -14.87 13.21 -1.52
C PHE A 276 -16.29 13.27 -0.97
N SER A 277 -17.29 13.30 -1.85
CA SER A 277 -18.70 13.23 -1.48
C SER A 277 -19.17 11.76 -1.52
N THR A 278 -19.62 11.24 -0.38
CA THR A 278 -20.21 9.89 -0.31
C THR A 278 -21.59 9.86 -0.96
N GLU A 279 -22.33 10.95 -0.94
CA GLU A 279 -23.60 11.09 -1.63
C GLU A 279 -23.45 11.06 -3.15
N LYS A 280 -22.53 11.89 -3.69
CA LYS A 280 -22.23 11.96 -5.13
C LYS A 280 -21.28 10.84 -5.59
N ARG A 281 -20.67 10.11 -4.65
CA ARG A 281 -19.74 9.00 -4.87
C ARG A 281 -18.52 9.34 -5.73
N THR A 282 -18.02 10.57 -5.59
CA THR A 282 -16.91 11.07 -6.38
C THR A 282 -16.14 12.15 -5.65
N ILE A 283 -14.98 12.51 -6.19
CA ILE A 283 -14.25 13.70 -5.76
C ILE A 283 -15.06 14.92 -6.15
N GLU A 284 -15.51 15.68 -5.16
CA GLU A 284 -16.29 16.90 -5.36
C GLU A 284 -15.40 18.10 -5.67
N GLY A 285 -14.24 18.19 -5.03
CA GLY A 285 -13.27 19.24 -5.25
C GLY A 285 -11.91 18.95 -4.62
N TRP A 286 -10.90 19.69 -5.06
CA TRP A 286 -9.55 19.65 -4.49
C TRP A 286 -8.87 21.02 -4.57
N LYS A 287 -7.83 21.18 -3.74
CA LYS A 287 -6.89 22.31 -3.74
C LYS A 287 -5.47 21.81 -3.76
N ILE A 288 -4.63 22.44 -4.55
CA ILE A 288 -3.18 22.17 -4.66
C ILE A 288 -2.46 23.49 -4.35
N ASN A 289 -1.44 23.44 -3.47
CA ASN A 289 -0.67 24.59 -3.03
C ASN A 289 0.80 24.26 -2.81
#